data_2de97d5accf4f488730929c584c8ee02
#
_entry.id   2de97d5accf4f488730929c584c8ee02
#
_cell.length_a   1.000
_cell.length_b   1.000
_cell.length_c   1.000
_cell.angle_alpha   90.00
_cell.angle_beta   90.00
_cell.angle_gamma   90.00
#
_symmetry.space_group_name_H-M   'P 1'
#
loop_
_entity.id
_entity.type
_entity.pdbx_description
1 polymer ?
#
loop_
_entity_poly.entity_id
_entity_poly.type
_entity_poly.pdbx_seq_one_letter_code
_entity_poly.pdbx_strand_id
1 'polypeptide(L)' 'MKQEDLCLSASGRCDTELSTNEQTRKEKTSAVETLHAEIDELSASIAKLTQEITDLTAEIAEIDKAVAEVP' A
#
# COMPACT_ATOMS: atom_id res chain seq x y z
N MET A 1 3.17 26.44 -24.49
CA MET A 1 3.87 25.64 -23.47
C MET A 1 5.36 25.73 -23.66
N LYS A 2 6.03 25.94 -22.58
CA LYS A 2 7.47 26.14 -22.61
C LYS A 2 8.24 24.91 -23.06
N GLN A 3 7.77 23.74 -22.70
CA GLN A 3 8.42 22.50 -23.09
C GLN A 3 8.32 22.26 -24.59
N GLU A 4 7.16 22.60 -25.16
CA GLU A 4 6.98 22.49 -26.59
C GLU A 4 7.89 23.46 -27.34
N ASP A 5 8.04 24.67 -26.78
CA ASP A 5 8.94 25.66 -27.37
C ASP A 5 10.38 25.17 -27.37
N LEU A 6 10.78 24.50 -26.30
CA LEU A 6 12.10 23.89 -26.22
C LEU A 6 12.26 22.76 -27.22
N CYS A 7 11.21 22.01 -27.45
CA CYS A 7 11.22 20.95 -28.46
C CYS A 7 11.46 21.50 -29.85
N LEU A 8 10.83 22.62 -30.17
CA LEU A 8 10.98 23.24 -31.47
C LEU A 8 12.38 23.79 -31.67
N SER A 9 13.03 24.22 -30.60
CA SER A 9 14.35 24.83 -30.72
C SER A 9 15.49 23.83 -30.54
N ALA A 10 15.23 22.68 -29.92
CA ALA A 10 16.27 21.66 -29.69
C ALA A 10 15.63 20.28 -29.63
N SER A 11 15.33 19.74 -30.79
CA SER A 11 14.58 18.49 -30.91
C SER A 11 15.20 17.30 -30.16
N GLY A 12 16.51 17.12 -30.24
CA GLY A 12 17.16 16.02 -29.53
C GLY A 12 17.02 16.11 -28.02
N ARG A 13 17.11 17.32 -27.52
CA ARG A 13 16.96 17.57 -26.11
C ARG A 13 15.54 17.31 -25.65
N CYS A 14 14.58 17.71 -26.46
CA CYS A 14 13.19 17.47 -26.18
C CYS A 14 12.87 15.99 -26.10
N ASP A 15 13.38 15.21 -27.03
CA ASP A 15 13.18 13.78 -27.05
C ASP A 15 13.73 13.13 -25.78
N THR A 16 14.90 13.57 -25.34
CA THR A 16 15.52 13.06 -24.12
C THR A 16 14.66 13.39 -22.89
N GLU A 17 14.18 14.63 -22.83
CA GLU A 17 13.32 15.06 -21.70
C GLU A 17 12.02 14.31 -21.66
N LEU A 18 11.37 14.10 -22.79
CA LEU A 18 10.14 13.34 -22.86
C LEU A 18 10.35 11.89 -22.46
N SER A 19 11.45 11.30 -22.93
CA SER A 19 11.78 9.93 -22.58
C SER A 19 12.03 9.79 -21.08
N THR A 20 12.76 10.73 -20.50
CA THR A 20 13.03 10.74 -19.07
C THR A 20 11.73 10.90 -18.27
N ASN A 21 10.84 11.79 -18.73
CA ASN A 21 9.56 11.99 -18.06
C ASN A 21 8.70 10.74 -18.09
N GLU A 22 8.67 10.04 -19.20
CA GLU A 22 7.93 8.80 -19.31
C GLU A 22 8.51 7.73 -18.38
N GLN A 23 9.82 7.63 -18.32
CA GLN A 23 10.50 6.69 -17.44
C GLN A 23 10.17 7.00 -15.99
N THR A 24 10.26 8.26 -15.59
CA THR A 24 9.95 8.70 -14.23
C THR A 24 8.50 8.38 -13.88
N ARG A 25 7.59 8.62 -14.82
CA ARG A 25 6.18 8.35 -14.61
C ARG A 25 5.90 6.87 -14.40
N LYS A 26 6.54 6.03 -15.18
CA LYS A 26 6.42 4.57 -15.04
C LYS A 26 6.95 4.10 -13.70
N GLU A 27 8.09 4.63 -13.30
CA GLU A 27 8.69 4.28 -12.01
C GLU A 27 7.79 4.66 -10.84
N LYS A 28 7.22 5.85 -10.89
CA LYS A 28 6.32 6.31 -9.84
C LYS A 28 5.02 5.52 -9.81
N THR A 29 4.49 5.20 -10.97
CA THR A 29 3.28 4.38 -11.06
C THR A 29 3.53 3.00 -10.47
N SER A 30 4.65 2.38 -10.80
CA SER A 30 5.03 1.09 -10.23
C SER A 30 5.18 1.16 -8.73
N ALA A 31 5.79 2.22 -8.22
CA ALA A 31 5.96 2.41 -6.78
C ALA A 31 4.61 2.54 -6.08
N VAL A 32 3.69 3.29 -6.67
CA VAL A 32 2.35 3.46 -6.11
C VAL A 32 1.60 2.13 -6.11
N GLU A 33 1.69 1.38 -7.19
CA GLU A 33 1.05 0.06 -7.26
C GLU A 33 1.58 -0.90 -6.21
N THR A 34 2.91 -0.90 -6.01
CA THR A 34 3.53 -1.73 -5.00
C THR A 34 3.05 -1.33 -3.60
N LEU A 35 2.99 -0.03 -3.33
CA LEU A 35 2.51 0.47 -2.04
C LEU A 35 1.06 0.11 -1.81
N HIS A 36 0.22 0.19 -2.83
CA HIS A 36 -1.18 -0.23 -2.72
C HIS A 36 -1.30 -1.70 -2.36
N ALA A 37 -0.49 -2.55 -2.98
CA ALA A 37 -0.50 -3.97 -2.68
C ALA A 37 -0.07 -4.22 -1.23
N GLU A 38 0.94 -3.49 -0.76
CA GLU A 38 1.39 -3.60 0.63
C GLU A 38 0.31 -3.14 1.60
N ILE A 39 -0.38 -2.04 1.28
CA ILE A 39 -1.48 -1.55 2.10
C ILE A 39 -2.59 -2.59 2.20
N ASP A 40 -2.94 -3.20 1.07
CA ASP A 40 -3.97 -4.24 1.05
C ASP A 40 -3.58 -5.43 1.90
N GLU A 41 -2.33 -5.87 1.83
CA GLU A 41 -1.85 -6.98 2.65
C GLU A 41 -1.87 -6.63 4.13
N LEU A 42 -1.43 -5.43 4.47
CA LEU A 42 -1.43 -4.98 5.86
C LEU A 42 -2.86 -4.85 6.39
N SER A 43 -3.77 -4.34 5.57
CA SER A 43 -5.18 -4.23 5.97
C SER A 43 -5.79 -5.61 6.24
N ALA A 44 -5.47 -6.58 5.39
CA ALA A 44 -5.95 -7.94 5.59
C ALA A 44 -5.36 -8.56 6.88
N SER A 45 -4.07 -8.31 7.13
CA SER A 45 -3.42 -8.79 8.34
C SER A 45 -4.03 -8.18 9.60
N ILE A 46 -4.33 -6.89 9.55
CA ILE A 46 -4.97 -6.20 10.67
C ILE A 46 -6.34 -6.78 10.94
N ALA A 47 -7.12 -7.02 9.91
CA ALA A 47 -8.45 -7.61 10.05
C ALA A 47 -8.37 -9.00 10.68
N LYS A 48 -7.41 -9.80 10.24
CA LYS A 48 -7.21 -11.15 10.79
C LYS A 48 -6.80 -11.09 12.25
N LEU A 49 -5.85 -10.23 12.59
CA LEU A 49 -5.40 -10.08 13.97
C LEU A 49 -6.52 -9.57 14.87
N THR A 50 -7.33 -8.66 14.37
CA THR A 50 -8.47 -8.14 15.12
C THR A 50 -9.45 -9.27 15.44
N GLN A 51 -9.72 -10.13 14.47
CA GLN A 51 -10.59 -11.27 14.66
C GLN A 51 -10.00 -12.25 15.67
N GLU A 52 -8.70 -12.51 15.58
CA GLU A 52 -8.02 -13.40 16.52
C GLU A 52 -8.08 -12.86 17.94
N ILE A 53 -7.90 -11.56 18.12
CA ILE A 53 -8.00 -10.94 19.44
C ILE A 53 -9.42 -11.08 19.98
N THR A 54 -10.42 -10.88 19.14
CA THR A 54 -11.81 -11.04 19.54
C THR A 54 -12.08 -12.49 19.99
N ASP A 55 -11.59 -13.45 19.20
CA ASP A 55 -11.77 -14.86 19.51
C ASP A 55 -11.08 -15.25 20.82
N LEU A 56 -9.84 -14.80 20.99
CA LEU A 56 -9.09 -15.08 22.21
C LEU A 56 -9.72 -14.45 23.44
N THR A 57 -10.25 -13.24 23.29
CA THR A 57 -10.93 -12.55 24.37
C THR A 57 -12.16 -13.33 24.81
N ALA A 58 -12.92 -13.86 23.85
CA ALA A 58 -14.09 -14.68 24.15
C ALA A 58 -13.68 -15.99 24.84
N GLU A 59 -12.61 -16.62 24.36
CA GLU A 59 -12.12 -17.86 24.98
C GLU A 59 -11.67 -17.63 26.42
N ILE A 60 -10.96 -16.54 26.67
CA ILE A 60 -10.53 -16.19 28.02
C ILE A 60 -11.73 -15.97 28.93
N ALA A 61 -12.75 -15.29 28.42
CA ALA A 61 -13.96 -15.05 29.21
C ALA A 61 -14.67 -16.38 29.56
N GLU A 62 -14.68 -17.31 28.63
CA GLU A 62 -15.26 -18.63 28.88
C GLU A 62 -14.46 -19.42 29.92
N ILE A 63 -13.14 -19.36 29.83
CA ILE A 63 -12.26 -20.04 30.79
C ILE A 63 -12.44 -19.43 32.18
N ASP A 64 -12.47 -18.11 32.28
CA ASP A 64 -12.66 -17.43 33.54
C ASP A 64 -14.02 -17.83 34.18
N LYS A 65 -15.03 -17.93 33.37
CA LYS A 65 -16.35 -18.34 33.82
C LYS A 65 -16.33 -19.78 34.35
N ALA A 66 -15.67 -20.66 33.60
CA ALA A 66 -15.55 -22.06 34.00
C ALA A 66 -14.79 -22.21 35.30
N VAL A 67 -13.68 -21.46 35.45
CA VAL A 67 -12.89 -21.47 36.68
C VAL A 67 -13.73 -20.96 37.87
N ALA A 68 -14.50 -19.92 37.66
CA ALA A 68 -15.34 -19.35 38.72
C ALA A 68 -16.44 -20.31 39.18
N GLU A 69 -16.85 -21.23 38.31
CA GLU A 69 -17.87 -22.22 38.63
C GLU A 69 -17.32 -23.46 39.34
N VAL A 70 -16.01 -23.64 39.35
CA VAL A 70 -15.40 -24.77 40.04
C VAL A 70 -15.51 -24.55 41.53
N PRO A 71 -16.04 -25.54 42.28
CA PRO A 71 -16.17 -25.40 43.74
C PRO A 71 -14.81 -25.37 44.43
#